data_d0d7c4fc77a2a97d9f7ef6c3f08eb42f
#
_entry.id   d0d7c4fc77a2a97d9f7ef6c3f08eb42f
#
_cell.length_a   1.000
_cell.length_b   1.000
_cell.length_c   1.000
_cell.angle_alpha   90.00
_cell.angle_beta   90.00
_cell.angle_gamma   90.00
#
_symmetry.space_group_name_H-M   'P 1'
#
loop_
_entity.id
_entity.type
_entity.pdbx_description
1 polymer ?
#
loop_
_entity_poly.entity_id
_entity_poly.type
_entity_poly.pdbx_seq_one_letter_code
_entity_poly.pdbx_strand_id
1 'polypeptide(L)'
;METTSTCQGERRGLDRNLKKANDVSAMDESEDAARGVRADARRNREQLLTAAKAVLAELGAGVNLEEIARRAGVGIATLYRNFPSREALLEAVYRRDVENLSAAATQLIETMAPGDALHEWMRRALEYAATKKGMTSALASITDGSSELYAYSSRLYTDAVTLLVQRATESGDIREGVDPVDLLGALGALAHGSARADWQARALRLLDILMDGLRCKQPIRLPTPE
;
A
#
# COMPACT_ATOMS: atom_id res chain seq x y z
N MET A 1 -4.08 54.17 59.40
CA MET A 1 -5.03 53.87 58.31
C MET A 1 -4.25 53.43 57.08
N GLU A 2 -3.79 52.18 56.98
CA GLU A 2 -3.15 51.62 55.80
C GLU A 2 -2.98 50.10 55.96
N THR A 3 -4.06 49.32 55.72
CA THR A 3 -3.94 47.85 55.67
C THR A 3 -4.94 47.17 54.75
N THR A 4 -5.63 47.90 53.87
CA THR A 4 -6.70 47.31 53.02
C THR A 4 -6.31 47.13 51.53
N SER A 5 -5.12 47.62 51.10
CA SER A 5 -4.73 47.62 49.69
C SER A 5 -3.99 46.34 49.22
N THR A 6 -3.35 45.62 50.14
CA THR A 6 -2.49 44.46 49.77
C THR A 6 -3.30 43.19 49.47
N CYS A 7 -4.45 43.02 50.12
CA CYS A 7 -5.26 41.80 49.98
C CYS A 7 -6.08 41.69 48.69
N GLN A 8 -6.31 42.80 47.97
CA GLN A 8 -7.03 42.80 46.68
C GLN A 8 -6.14 42.46 45.48
N GLY A 9 -4.86 42.77 45.58
CA GLY A 9 -3.87 42.44 44.53
C GLY A 9 -3.57 40.93 44.42
N GLU A 10 -3.48 40.28 45.59
CA GLU A 10 -3.21 38.82 45.65
C GLU A 10 -4.39 37.99 45.15
N ARG A 11 -5.64 38.37 45.45
CA ARG A 11 -6.84 37.68 44.93
C ARG A 11 -6.94 37.77 43.41
N ARG A 12 -6.64 38.91 42.81
CA ARG A 12 -6.64 39.08 41.33
C ARG A 12 -5.52 38.31 40.63
N GLY A 13 -4.41 38.04 41.33
CA GLY A 13 -3.32 37.19 40.84
C GLY A 13 -3.65 35.71 40.85
N LEU A 14 -4.32 35.25 41.93
CA LEU A 14 -4.77 33.87 42.08
C LEU A 14 -5.84 33.52 41.04
N ASP A 15 -6.83 34.41 40.85
CA ASP A 15 -7.90 34.18 39.83
C ASP A 15 -7.36 34.14 38.41
N ARG A 16 -6.34 34.95 38.08
CA ARG A 16 -5.68 34.90 36.76
C ARG A 16 -4.90 33.60 36.54
N ASN A 17 -4.24 33.10 37.56
CA ASN A 17 -3.49 31.85 37.47
C ASN A 17 -4.40 30.65 37.42
N LEU A 18 -5.51 30.61 38.14
CA LEU A 18 -6.54 29.57 38.06
C LEU A 18 -7.23 29.56 36.71
N LYS A 19 -7.52 30.73 36.13
CA LYS A 19 -8.11 30.83 34.80
C LYS A 19 -7.16 30.34 33.70
N LYS A 20 -5.86 30.69 33.82
CA LYS A 20 -4.82 30.23 32.90
C LYS A 20 -4.57 28.72 33.02
N ALA A 21 -4.63 28.13 34.20
CA ALA A 21 -4.52 26.69 34.42
C ALA A 21 -5.74 25.94 33.86
N ASN A 22 -6.94 26.48 34.03
CA ASN A 22 -8.15 25.89 33.42
C ASN A 22 -8.16 26.00 31.89
N ASP A 23 -7.70 27.13 31.32
CA ASP A 23 -7.60 27.30 29.87
C ASP A 23 -6.59 26.33 29.24
N VAL A 24 -5.46 26.08 29.90
CA VAL A 24 -4.45 25.11 29.47
C VAL A 24 -4.97 23.67 29.55
N SER A 25 -5.69 23.33 30.63
CA SER A 25 -6.31 22.00 30.80
C SER A 25 -7.41 21.74 29.76
N ALA A 26 -8.23 22.74 29.45
CA ALA A 26 -9.27 22.65 28.44
C ALA A 26 -8.72 22.54 27.00
N MET A 27 -7.55 23.15 26.74
CA MET A 27 -6.85 23.01 25.45
C MET A 27 -6.27 21.60 25.30
N ASP A 28 -5.68 21.02 26.34
CA ASP A 28 -5.08 19.68 26.34
C ASP A 28 -6.17 18.60 26.16
N GLU A 29 -7.31 18.72 26.85
CA GLU A 29 -8.47 17.85 26.67
C GLU A 29 -9.07 17.93 25.26
N SER A 30 -9.10 19.11 24.66
CA SER A 30 -9.56 19.34 23.29
C SER A 30 -8.60 18.75 22.24
N GLU A 31 -7.30 18.84 22.46
CA GLU A 31 -6.30 18.24 21.59
C GLU A 31 -6.31 16.71 21.67
N ASP A 32 -6.49 16.15 22.85
CA ASP A 32 -6.57 14.70 23.05
C ASP A 32 -7.86 14.12 22.46
N ALA A 33 -8.98 14.79 22.58
CA ALA A 33 -10.24 14.43 21.93
C ALA A 33 -10.12 14.50 20.40
N ALA A 34 -9.49 15.55 19.86
CA ALA A 34 -9.24 15.68 18.43
C ALA A 34 -8.25 14.62 17.89
N ARG A 35 -7.28 14.21 18.70
CA ARG A 35 -6.35 13.12 18.39
C ARG A 35 -7.08 11.77 18.37
N GLY A 36 -7.97 11.51 19.32
CA GLY A 36 -8.83 10.32 19.37
C GLY A 36 -9.72 10.20 18.14
N VAL A 37 -10.43 11.27 17.78
CA VAL A 37 -11.28 11.29 16.57
C VAL A 37 -10.51 11.04 15.29
N ARG A 38 -9.31 11.60 15.15
CA ARG A 38 -8.42 11.35 14.00
C ARG A 38 -7.91 9.89 13.95
N ALA A 39 -7.59 9.33 15.11
CA ALA A 39 -7.18 7.93 15.22
C ALA A 39 -8.32 6.97 14.83
N ASP A 40 -9.54 7.23 15.26
CA ASP A 40 -10.72 6.43 14.92
C ASP A 40 -11.09 6.57 13.43
N ALA A 41 -10.99 7.76 12.85
CA ALA A 41 -11.22 7.96 11.43
C ALA A 41 -10.19 7.19 10.58
N ARG A 42 -8.92 7.19 10.99
CA ARG A 42 -7.86 6.40 10.32
C ARG A 42 -8.14 4.90 10.46
N ARG A 43 -8.51 4.42 11.64
CA ARG A 43 -8.85 3.02 11.89
C ARG A 43 -10.03 2.56 11.02
N ASN A 44 -11.11 3.36 10.97
CA ASN A 44 -12.27 3.08 10.13
C ASN A 44 -11.90 3.02 8.64
N ARG A 45 -11.04 3.93 8.17
CA ARG A 45 -10.54 3.92 6.78
C ARG A 45 -9.76 2.64 6.48
N GLU A 46 -8.89 2.21 7.38
CA GLU A 46 -8.11 0.96 7.23
C GLU A 46 -9.01 -0.29 7.23
N GLN A 47 -10.01 -0.33 8.10
CA GLN A 47 -10.99 -1.41 8.13
C GLN A 47 -11.78 -1.49 6.82
N LEU A 48 -12.21 -0.35 6.29
CA LEU A 48 -12.90 -0.26 5.01
C LEU A 48 -12.04 -0.76 3.85
N LEU A 49 -10.78 -0.35 3.77
CA LEU A 49 -9.87 -0.80 2.72
C LEU A 49 -9.58 -2.30 2.81
N THR A 50 -9.43 -2.84 4.02
CA THR A 50 -9.20 -4.27 4.25
C THR A 50 -10.43 -5.10 3.87
N ALA A 51 -11.61 -4.68 4.30
CA ALA A 51 -12.87 -5.32 3.95
C ALA A 51 -13.14 -5.23 2.43
N ALA A 52 -12.91 -4.05 1.83
CA ALA A 52 -13.08 -3.87 0.39
C ALA A 52 -12.20 -4.81 -0.41
N LYS A 53 -10.92 -4.95 -0.06
CA LYS A 53 -10.00 -5.88 -0.72
C LYS A 53 -10.51 -7.33 -0.67
N ALA A 54 -10.92 -7.81 0.50
CA ALA A 54 -11.43 -9.15 0.68
C ALA A 54 -12.72 -9.40 -0.12
N VAL A 55 -13.67 -8.47 -0.04
CA VAL A 55 -14.96 -8.58 -0.74
C VAL A 55 -14.78 -8.53 -2.26
N LEU A 56 -13.91 -7.65 -2.76
CA LEU A 56 -13.61 -7.54 -4.19
C LEU A 56 -12.91 -8.80 -4.73
N ALA A 57 -12.06 -9.44 -3.93
CA ALA A 57 -11.41 -10.69 -4.29
C ALA A 57 -12.41 -11.86 -4.38
N GLU A 58 -13.40 -11.91 -3.47
CA GLU A 58 -14.41 -12.98 -3.41
C GLU A 58 -15.54 -12.80 -4.43
N LEU A 59 -16.08 -11.58 -4.53
CA LEU A 59 -17.34 -11.31 -5.25
C LEU A 59 -17.15 -10.48 -6.52
N GLY A 60 -15.92 -10.03 -6.78
CA GLY A 60 -15.59 -9.20 -7.94
C GLY A 60 -16.02 -7.74 -7.80
N ALA A 61 -15.78 -6.97 -8.87
CA ALA A 61 -15.97 -5.52 -8.88
C ALA A 61 -17.46 -5.06 -8.83
N GLY A 62 -18.40 -5.96 -9.10
CA GLY A 62 -19.85 -5.66 -9.06
C GLY A 62 -20.48 -5.62 -7.67
N VAL A 63 -19.70 -5.89 -6.60
CA VAL A 63 -20.20 -5.97 -5.23
C VAL A 63 -20.81 -4.64 -4.76
N ASN A 64 -21.86 -4.76 -3.93
CA ASN A 64 -22.51 -3.60 -3.32
C ASN A 64 -21.62 -3.00 -2.20
N LEU A 65 -21.59 -1.65 -2.09
CA LEU A 65 -20.82 -0.93 -1.07
C LEU A 65 -21.37 -1.18 0.34
N GLU A 66 -22.66 -1.48 0.49
CA GLU A 66 -23.28 -1.87 1.77
C GLU A 66 -22.64 -3.15 2.32
N GLU A 67 -22.33 -4.13 1.48
CA GLU A 67 -21.66 -5.35 1.92
C GLU A 67 -20.24 -5.07 2.40
N ILE A 68 -19.52 -4.15 1.75
CA ILE A 68 -18.20 -3.70 2.20
C ILE A 68 -18.31 -3.02 3.57
N ALA A 69 -19.25 -2.07 3.74
CA ALA A 69 -19.46 -1.38 5.00
C ALA A 69 -19.81 -2.36 6.13
N ARG A 70 -20.68 -3.32 5.86
CA ARG A 70 -21.10 -4.37 6.80
C ARG A 70 -19.90 -5.21 7.25
N ARG A 71 -19.05 -5.67 6.32
CA ARG A 71 -17.85 -6.47 6.65
C ARG A 71 -16.78 -5.65 7.38
N ALA A 72 -16.70 -4.36 7.09
CA ALA A 72 -15.83 -3.44 7.82
C ALA A 72 -16.32 -3.09 9.21
N GLY A 73 -17.56 -3.47 9.59
CA GLY A 73 -18.17 -3.11 10.87
C GLY A 73 -18.50 -1.63 11.01
N VAL A 74 -18.71 -0.91 9.90
CA VAL A 74 -19.04 0.53 9.89
C VAL A 74 -20.35 0.79 9.17
N GLY A 75 -20.99 1.92 9.50
CA GLY A 75 -22.19 2.35 8.79
C GLY A 75 -21.89 2.84 7.37
N ILE A 76 -22.86 2.66 6.45
CA ILE A 76 -22.72 3.10 5.05
C ILE A 76 -22.41 4.61 4.93
N ALA A 77 -22.97 5.45 5.81
CA ALA A 77 -22.67 6.87 5.86
C ALA A 77 -21.19 7.16 6.20
N THR A 78 -20.54 6.28 6.99
CA THR A 78 -19.12 6.36 7.30
C THR A 78 -18.28 5.96 6.08
N LEU A 79 -18.72 4.97 5.28
CA LEU A 79 -18.08 4.60 4.04
C LEU A 79 -18.08 5.79 3.07
N TYR A 80 -19.24 6.41 2.81
CA TYR A 80 -19.34 7.54 1.87
C TYR A 80 -18.59 8.79 2.34
N ARG A 81 -18.45 9.01 3.64
CA ARG A 81 -17.60 10.09 4.18
C ARG A 81 -16.11 9.85 3.89
N ASN A 82 -15.65 8.60 3.88
CA ASN A 82 -14.28 8.24 3.58
C ASN A 82 -14.01 8.11 2.08
N PHE A 83 -14.99 7.62 1.33
CA PHE A 83 -14.89 7.34 -0.11
C PHE A 83 -16.19 7.78 -0.77
N PRO A 84 -16.21 8.98 -1.40
CA PRO A 84 -17.44 9.57 -1.93
C PRO A 84 -18.04 8.79 -3.10
N SER A 85 -17.27 7.93 -3.74
CA SER A 85 -17.73 7.07 -4.83
C SER A 85 -17.10 5.67 -4.74
N ARG A 86 -17.62 4.75 -5.54
CA ARG A 86 -17.04 3.41 -5.73
C ARG A 86 -15.62 3.51 -6.30
N GLU A 87 -15.43 4.35 -7.28
CA GLU A 87 -14.15 4.58 -7.96
C GLU A 87 -13.11 5.08 -6.96
N ALA A 88 -13.47 6.02 -6.08
CA ALA A 88 -12.59 6.51 -5.02
C ALA A 88 -12.17 5.41 -4.03
N LEU A 89 -13.08 4.47 -3.70
CA LEU A 89 -12.74 3.31 -2.88
C LEU A 89 -11.80 2.35 -3.62
N LEU A 90 -12.10 2.04 -4.88
CA LEU A 90 -11.27 1.14 -5.70
C LEU A 90 -9.88 1.71 -5.92
N GLU A 91 -9.76 2.99 -6.21
CA GLU A 91 -8.49 3.70 -6.31
C GLU A 91 -7.69 3.60 -5.00
N ALA A 92 -8.33 3.83 -3.87
CA ALA A 92 -7.66 3.77 -2.58
C ALA A 92 -7.21 2.35 -2.21
N VAL A 93 -7.97 1.31 -2.54
CA VAL A 93 -7.56 -0.10 -2.40
C VAL A 93 -6.36 -0.39 -3.28
N TYR A 94 -6.40 0.01 -4.54
CA TYR A 94 -5.32 -0.18 -5.50
C TYR A 94 -4.04 0.53 -5.04
N ARG A 95 -4.12 1.81 -4.68
CA ARG A 95 -3.00 2.61 -4.19
C ARG A 95 -2.33 1.98 -2.97
N ARG A 96 -3.13 1.56 -1.99
CA ARG A 96 -2.64 0.88 -0.78
C ARG A 96 -1.90 -0.42 -1.12
N ASP A 97 -2.42 -1.22 -2.03
CA ASP A 97 -1.78 -2.47 -2.42
C ASP A 97 -0.45 -2.25 -3.13
N VAL A 98 -0.36 -1.22 -3.99
CA VAL A 98 0.89 -0.79 -4.64
C VAL A 98 1.92 -0.34 -3.61
N GLU A 99 1.51 0.50 -2.65
CA GLU A 99 2.38 0.99 -1.57
C GLU A 99 2.88 -0.15 -0.68
N ASN A 100 2.01 -1.09 -0.32
CA ASN A 100 2.37 -2.27 0.47
C ASN A 100 3.38 -3.16 -0.27
N LEU A 101 3.18 -3.40 -1.57
CA LEU A 101 4.10 -4.20 -2.37
C LEU A 101 5.45 -3.49 -2.54
N SER A 102 5.45 -2.17 -2.73
CA SER A 102 6.69 -1.39 -2.79
C SER A 102 7.44 -1.43 -1.44
N ALA A 103 6.76 -1.20 -0.33
CA ALA A 103 7.36 -1.24 1.01
C ALA A 103 7.91 -2.64 1.38
N ALA A 104 7.29 -3.70 0.87
CA ALA A 104 7.75 -5.06 1.09
C ALA A 104 9.17 -5.31 0.55
N ALA A 105 9.63 -4.58 -0.49
CA ALA A 105 10.98 -4.74 -1.02
C ALA A 105 12.06 -4.49 0.04
N THR A 106 11.95 -3.36 0.76
CA THR A 106 12.90 -3.02 1.84
C THR A 106 12.85 -4.05 2.97
N GLN A 107 11.65 -4.46 3.40
CA GLN A 107 11.50 -5.45 4.48
C GLN A 107 12.07 -6.82 4.11
N LEU A 108 11.90 -7.24 2.86
CA LEU A 108 12.44 -8.52 2.38
C LEU A 108 13.97 -8.52 2.35
N ILE A 109 14.60 -7.43 1.90
CA ILE A 109 16.06 -7.29 1.89
C ILE A 109 16.65 -7.34 3.30
N GLU A 110 15.94 -6.84 4.31
CA GLU A 110 16.38 -6.87 5.71
C GLU A 110 16.29 -8.26 6.33
N THR A 111 15.44 -9.14 5.80
CA THR A 111 15.08 -10.44 6.43
C THR A 111 15.50 -11.67 5.65
N MET A 112 15.88 -11.54 4.38
CA MET A 112 16.19 -12.65 3.47
C MET A 112 17.48 -12.41 2.70
N ALA A 113 18.05 -13.47 2.12
CA ALA A 113 19.13 -13.33 1.13
C ALA A 113 18.60 -12.53 -0.09
N PRO A 114 19.43 -11.66 -0.70
CA PRO A 114 18.95 -10.73 -1.73
C PRO A 114 18.28 -11.40 -2.94
N GLY A 115 18.78 -12.53 -3.41
CA GLY A 115 18.16 -13.30 -4.50
C GLY A 115 16.79 -13.90 -4.11
N ASP A 116 16.65 -14.33 -2.85
CA ASP A 116 15.38 -14.84 -2.32
C ASP A 116 14.40 -13.71 -2.06
N ALA A 117 14.88 -12.54 -1.62
CA ALA A 117 14.07 -11.33 -1.47
C ALA A 117 13.46 -10.87 -2.81
N LEU A 118 14.25 -10.89 -3.89
CA LEU A 118 13.77 -10.60 -5.24
C LEU A 118 12.69 -11.62 -5.67
N HIS A 119 12.95 -12.92 -5.50
CA HIS A 119 12.01 -13.99 -5.84
C HIS A 119 10.68 -13.84 -5.08
N GLU A 120 10.76 -13.66 -3.76
CA GLU A 120 9.56 -13.50 -2.92
C GLU A 120 8.76 -12.25 -3.27
N TRP A 121 9.43 -11.14 -3.59
CA TRP A 121 8.76 -9.92 -4.03
C TRP A 121 8.02 -10.14 -5.37
N MET A 122 8.67 -10.78 -6.34
CA MET A 122 8.06 -11.10 -7.63
C MET A 122 6.86 -12.05 -7.47
N ARG A 123 6.95 -13.02 -6.54
CA ARG A 123 5.84 -13.92 -6.19
C ARG A 123 4.64 -13.13 -5.65
N ARG A 124 4.86 -12.22 -4.71
CA ARG A 124 3.82 -11.32 -4.18
C ARG A 124 3.22 -10.43 -5.25
N ALA A 125 4.03 -9.94 -6.18
CA ALA A 125 3.56 -9.13 -7.31
C ALA A 125 2.61 -9.93 -8.23
N LEU A 126 2.89 -11.21 -8.49
CA LEU A 126 1.98 -12.10 -9.24
C LEU A 126 0.67 -12.38 -8.47
N GLU A 127 0.73 -12.61 -7.17
CA GLU A 127 -0.46 -12.79 -6.33
C GLU A 127 -1.33 -11.53 -6.32
N TYR A 128 -0.70 -10.36 -6.22
CA TYR A 128 -1.39 -9.09 -6.35
C TYR A 128 -2.06 -8.93 -7.73
N ALA A 129 -1.36 -9.27 -8.81
CA ALA A 129 -1.93 -9.23 -10.16
C ALA A 129 -3.15 -10.15 -10.31
N ALA A 130 -3.18 -11.29 -9.62
CA ALA A 130 -4.34 -12.18 -9.57
C ALA A 130 -5.56 -11.50 -8.93
N THR A 131 -5.37 -10.83 -7.81
CA THR A 131 -6.43 -10.06 -7.14
C THR A 131 -6.92 -8.92 -8.04
N LYS A 132 -6.00 -8.19 -8.69
CA LYS A 132 -6.32 -7.11 -9.63
C LYS A 132 -7.15 -7.60 -10.83
N LYS A 133 -6.90 -8.82 -11.33
CA LYS A 133 -7.61 -9.40 -12.48
C LYS A 133 -9.12 -9.52 -12.24
N GLY A 134 -9.53 -9.81 -11.01
CA GLY A 134 -10.95 -9.80 -10.60
C GLY A 134 -11.58 -8.41 -10.57
N MET A 135 -10.77 -7.35 -10.58
CA MET A 135 -11.20 -5.95 -10.52
C MET A 135 -11.01 -5.20 -11.85
N THR A 136 -10.52 -5.88 -12.91
CA THR A 136 -9.97 -5.24 -14.13
C THR A 136 -10.98 -4.32 -14.83
N SER A 137 -12.26 -4.69 -14.92
CA SER A 137 -13.28 -3.87 -15.59
C SER A 137 -13.58 -2.56 -14.85
N ALA A 138 -13.53 -2.59 -13.51
CA ALA A 138 -13.77 -1.39 -12.69
C ALA A 138 -12.52 -0.50 -12.55
N LEU A 139 -11.34 -1.09 -12.70
CA LEU A 139 -10.07 -0.37 -12.65
C LEU A 139 -9.62 0.15 -14.03
N ALA A 140 -10.20 -0.34 -15.12
CA ALA A 140 -9.76 0.01 -16.47
C ALA A 140 -9.79 1.52 -16.75
N SER A 141 -10.80 2.23 -16.22
CA SER A 141 -10.91 3.69 -16.33
C SER A 141 -9.97 4.45 -15.37
N ILE A 142 -9.50 3.78 -14.31
CA ILE A 142 -8.66 4.40 -13.26
C ILE A 142 -7.17 4.14 -13.54
N THR A 143 -6.86 3.03 -14.22
CA THR A 143 -5.49 2.57 -14.49
C THR A 143 -5.16 2.54 -15.98
N ASP A 144 -5.82 3.36 -16.80
CA ASP A 144 -5.37 3.56 -18.17
C ASP A 144 -3.96 4.17 -18.17
N GLY A 145 -3.16 3.90 -19.21
CA GLY A 145 -1.76 4.30 -19.25
C GLY A 145 -1.52 5.82 -19.18
N SER A 146 -2.57 6.64 -19.20
CA SER A 146 -2.53 8.10 -19.10
C SER A 146 -2.85 8.61 -17.68
N SER A 147 -3.31 7.75 -16.76
CA SER A 147 -3.71 8.17 -15.41
C SER A 147 -2.53 8.47 -14.51
N GLU A 148 -2.67 9.48 -13.65
CA GLU A 148 -1.68 9.82 -12.62
C GLU A 148 -1.41 8.62 -11.68
N LEU A 149 -2.44 7.84 -11.39
CA LEU A 149 -2.33 6.63 -10.58
C LEU A 149 -1.48 5.56 -11.25
N TYR A 150 -1.58 5.40 -12.58
CA TYR A 150 -0.74 4.48 -13.34
C TYR A 150 0.73 4.91 -13.27
N ALA A 151 1.02 6.19 -13.53
CA ALA A 151 2.37 6.73 -13.45
C ALA A 151 2.97 6.59 -12.05
N TYR A 152 2.19 6.87 -11.01
CA TYR A 152 2.57 6.68 -9.61
C TYR A 152 2.92 5.21 -9.31
N SER A 153 2.06 4.29 -9.69
CA SER A 153 2.24 2.86 -9.46
C SER A 153 3.44 2.29 -10.20
N SER A 154 3.60 2.68 -11.47
CA SER A 154 4.73 2.26 -12.30
C SER A 154 6.06 2.67 -11.68
N ARG A 155 6.16 3.91 -11.18
CA ARG A 155 7.36 4.40 -10.49
C ARG A 155 7.66 3.57 -9.24
N LEU A 156 6.68 3.35 -8.36
CA LEU A 156 6.89 2.57 -7.13
C LEU A 156 7.35 1.14 -7.40
N TYR A 157 6.81 0.49 -8.42
CA TYR A 157 7.23 -0.86 -8.81
C TYR A 157 8.65 -0.87 -9.41
N THR A 158 8.96 0.12 -10.26
CA THR A 158 10.29 0.26 -10.85
C THR A 158 11.34 0.50 -9.77
N ASP A 159 11.08 1.40 -8.82
CA ASP A 159 11.99 1.69 -7.71
C ASP A 159 12.22 0.44 -6.83
N ALA A 160 11.15 -0.29 -6.51
CA ALA A 160 11.24 -1.50 -5.69
C ALA A 160 12.04 -2.62 -6.38
N VAL A 161 11.75 -2.91 -7.66
CA VAL A 161 12.46 -3.97 -8.38
C VAL A 161 13.90 -3.58 -8.66
N THR A 162 14.19 -2.30 -8.94
CA THR A 162 15.55 -1.80 -9.13
C THR A 162 16.40 -2.03 -7.89
N LEU A 163 15.87 -1.69 -6.71
CA LEU A 163 16.54 -1.94 -5.43
C LEU A 163 16.83 -3.43 -5.23
N LEU A 164 15.85 -4.30 -5.47
CA LEU A 164 15.99 -5.75 -5.31
C LEU A 164 17.00 -6.36 -6.28
N VAL A 165 16.96 -5.98 -7.56
CA VAL A 165 17.91 -6.45 -8.59
C VAL A 165 19.31 -5.99 -8.25
N GLN A 166 19.47 -4.73 -7.86
CA GLN A 166 20.78 -4.21 -7.46
C GLN A 166 21.37 -5.03 -6.32
N ARG A 167 20.62 -5.26 -5.24
CA ARG A 167 21.08 -6.04 -4.09
C ARG A 167 21.40 -7.49 -4.43
N ALA A 168 20.57 -8.14 -5.25
CA ALA A 168 20.78 -9.51 -5.68
C ALA A 168 22.00 -9.66 -6.64
N THR A 169 22.30 -8.63 -7.45
CA THR A 169 23.50 -8.59 -8.29
C THR A 169 24.75 -8.34 -7.45
N GLU A 170 24.72 -7.37 -6.52
CA GLU A 170 25.83 -7.06 -5.62
C GLU A 170 26.23 -8.25 -4.75
N SER A 171 25.26 -9.07 -4.27
CA SER A 171 25.55 -10.31 -3.53
C SER A 171 26.04 -11.46 -4.41
N GLY A 172 25.89 -11.36 -5.72
CA GLY A 172 26.20 -12.43 -6.67
C GLY A 172 25.14 -13.55 -6.69
N ASP A 173 23.95 -13.33 -6.15
CA ASP A 173 22.84 -14.28 -6.17
C ASP A 173 22.21 -14.39 -7.55
N ILE A 174 22.26 -13.31 -8.34
CA ILE A 174 21.85 -13.30 -9.74
C ILE A 174 22.99 -12.79 -10.63
N ARG A 175 22.89 -13.08 -11.92
CA ARG A 175 23.86 -12.64 -12.93
C ARG A 175 23.82 -11.12 -13.13
N GLU A 176 24.92 -10.55 -13.60
CA GLU A 176 24.99 -9.17 -14.05
C GLU A 176 24.17 -8.93 -15.34
N GLY A 177 23.86 -7.66 -15.60
CA GLY A 177 23.18 -7.23 -16.83
C GLY A 177 21.67 -7.51 -16.87
N VAL A 178 21.05 -7.75 -15.71
CA VAL A 178 19.60 -7.89 -15.59
C VAL A 178 18.96 -6.50 -15.52
N ASP A 179 18.12 -6.16 -16.51
CA ASP A 179 17.35 -4.92 -16.49
C ASP A 179 16.09 -5.10 -15.60
N PRO A 180 15.93 -4.27 -14.55
CA PRO A 180 14.75 -4.32 -13.70
C PRO A 180 13.42 -4.10 -14.45
N VAL A 181 13.42 -3.29 -15.52
CA VAL A 181 12.23 -3.02 -16.34
C VAL A 181 11.81 -4.26 -17.13
N ASP A 182 12.79 -5.03 -17.64
CA ASP A 182 12.52 -6.29 -18.33
C ASP A 182 11.87 -7.32 -17.38
N LEU A 183 12.28 -7.36 -16.11
CA LEU A 183 11.65 -8.22 -15.11
C LEU A 183 10.21 -7.81 -14.83
N LEU A 184 9.90 -6.51 -14.74
CA LEU A 184 8.53 -6.03 -14.62
C LEU A 184 7.70 -6.38 -15.87
N GLY A 185 8.29 -6.28 -17.05
CA GLY A 185 7.67 -6.71 -18.31
C GLY A 185 7.35 -8.20 -18.30
N ALA A 186 8.30 -9.03 -17.86
CA ALA A 186 8.09 -10.47 -17.70
C ALA A 186 6.97 -10.79 -16.69
N LEU A 187 6.95 -10.13 -15.53
CA LEU A 187 5.85 -10.26 -14.56
C LEU A 187 4.49 -9.89 -15.17
N GLY A 188 4.44 -8.79 -15.91
CA GLY A 188 3.23 -8.36 -16.63
C GLY A 188 2.76 -9.43 -17.63
N ALA A 189 3.68 -9.99 -18.42
CA ALA A 189 3.38 -11.06 -19.37
C ALA A 189 2.87 -12.32 -18.66
N LEU A 190 3.48 -12.74 -17.56
CA LEU A 190 3.05 -13.88 -16.76
C LEU A 190 1.64 -13.66 -16.16
N ALA A 191 1.35 -12.44 -15.68
CA ALA A 191 0.06 -12.10 -15.10
C ALA A 191 -1.08 -12.06 -16.12
N HIS A 192 -0.82 -11.64 -17.36
CA HIS A 192 -1.85 -11.41 -18.38
C HIS A 192 -1.89 -12.52 -19.45
N GLY A 193 -0.87 -13.37 -19.53
CA GLY A 193 -0.66 -14.32 -20.61
C GLY A 193 -1.67 -15.48 -20.72
N SER A 194 -2.66 -15.62 -19.82
CA SER A 194 -3.62 -16.74 -19.89
C SER A 194 -4.98 -16.40 -19.28
N ALA A 195 -6.04 -16.73 -20.04
CA ALA A 195 -7.43 -16.71 -19.57
C ALA A 195 -7.84 -18.01 -18.82
N ARG A 196 -6.92 -18.97 -18.65
CA ARG A 196 -7.18 -20.27 -18.00
C ARG A 196 -7.38 -20.11 -16.49
N ALA A 197 -8.18 -21.00 -15.91
CA ALA A 197 -8.43 -21.00 -14.45
C ALA A 197 -7.16 -21.30 -13.62
N ASP A 198 -6.20 -22.05 -14.18
CA ASP A 198 -4.95 -22.44 -13.53
C ASP A 198 -3.78 -21.46 -13.80
N TRP A 199 -4.05 -20.29 -14.36
CA TRP A 199 -3.02 -19.35 -14.80
C TRP A 199 -2.04 -18.92 -13.69
N GLN A 200 -2.54 -18.72 -12.47
CA GLN A 200 -1.70 -18.28 -11.35
C GLN A 200 -0.66 -19.33 -10.96
N ALA A 201 -1.08 -20.59 -10.84
CA ALA A 201 -0.16 -21.69 -10.54
C ALA A 201 0.90 -21.88 -11.65
N ARG A 202 0.52 -21.63 -12.90
CA ARG A 202 1.46 -21.64 -14.03
C ARG A 202 2.42 -20.46 -13.99
N ALA A 203 1.93 -19.26 -13.71
CA ALA A 203 2.74 -18.06 -13.60
C ALA A 203 3.81 -18.20 -12.50
N LEU A 204 3.45 -18.77 -11.36
CA LEU A 204 4.40 -19.05 -10.28
C LEU A 204 5.47 -20.06 -10.70
N ARG A 205 5.12 -21.17 -11.37
CA ARG A 205 6.13 -22.12 -11.90
C ARG A 205 7.05 -21.49 -12.95
N LEU A 206 6.50 -20.60 -13.80
CA LEU A 206 7.30 -19.89 -14.79
C LEU A 206 8.22 -18.84 -14.14
N LEU A 207 7.75 -18.24 -13.05
CA LEU A 207 8.60 -17.37 -12.23
C LEU A 207 9.77 -18.15 -11.63
N ASP A 208 9.56 -19.36 -11.10
CA ASP A 208 10.64 -20.20 -10.58
C ASP A 208 11.69 -20.48 -11.66
N ILE A 209 11.25 -20.87 -12.87
CA ILE A 209 12.14 -21.10 -14.01
C ILE A 209 12.91 -19.82 -14.40
N LEU A 210 12.25 -18.66 -14.38
CA LEU A 210 12.89 -17.37 -14.66
C LEU A 210 13.96 -17.07 -13.61
N MET A 211 13.66 -17.26 -12.34
CA MET A 211 14.59 -17.02 -11.22
C MET A 211 15.78 -17.96 -11.27
N ASP A 212 15.57 -19.24 -11.61
CA ASP A 212 16.68 -20.20 -11.82
C ASP A 212 17.60 -19.76 -12.96
N GLY A 213 17.04 -19.24 -14.07
CA GLY A 213 17.79 -18.67 -15.18
C GLY A 213 18.59 -17.41 -14.79
N LEU A 214 18.08 -16.60 -13.85
CA LEU A 214 18.79 -15.44 -13.33
C LEU A 214 19.95 -15.81 -12.39
N ARG A 215 19.81 -16.89 -11.63
CA ARG A 215 20.82 -17.43 -10.72
C ARG A 215 21.97 -18.12 -11.47
N CYS A 216 21.77 -18.47 -12.75
CA CYS A 216 22.78 -19.10 -13.56
C CYS A 216 23.93 -18.12 -13.90
N LYS A 217 25.13 -18.37 -13.39
CA LYS A 217 26.29 -17.50 -13.56
C LYS A 217 26.92 -17.55 -14.97
N GLN A 218 26.51 -18.47 -15.84
CA GLN A 218 26.96 -18.53 -17.20
C GLN A 218 26.01 -17.79 -18.15
N PRO A 219 26.47 -16.80 -18.93
CA PRO A 219 25.61 -16.13 -19.89
C PRO A 219 25.14 -17.13 -20.95
N ILE A 220 23.83 -17.20 -21.16
CA ILE A 220 23.27 -17.92 -22.31
C ILE A 220 23.77 -17.20 -23.56
N ARG A 221 24.69 -17.80 -24.31
CA ARG A 221 25.12 -17.28 -25.62
C ARG A 221 23.98 -17.55 -26.60
N LEU A 222 23.16 -16.54 -26.83
CA LEU A 222 22.26 -16.59 -27.97
C LEU A 222 23.09 -16.51 -29.25
N PRO A 223 22.80 -17.34 -30.31
CA PRO A 223 23.45 -17.18 -31.60
C PRO A 223 23.14 -15.76 -32.11
N THR A 224 24.18 -15.05 -32.54
CA THR A 224 24.01 -13.77 -33.23
C THR A 224 23.19 -14.01 -34.49
N PRO A 225 22.11 -13.27 -34.75
CA PRO A 225 21.43 -13.34 -36.01
C PRO A 225 22.42 -12.93 -37.13
N GLU A 226 22.59 -13.80 -38.17
CA GLU A 226 23.31 -13.49 -39.38
C GLU A 226 22.62 -12.37 -40.18
#